data_b57c1cc7418df35901f393d62ae55bfb
#
_entry.id   b57c1cc7418df35901f393d62ae55bfb
#
_cell.length_a   1.000
_cell.length_b   1.000
_cell.length_c   1.000
_cell.angle_alpha   90.00
_cell.angle_beta   90.00
_cell.angle_gamma   90.00
#
_symmetry.space_group_name_H-M   'P 1'
#
loop_
_entity.id
_entity.type
_entity.pdbx_description
1 polymer ?
#
loop_
_entity_poly.entity_id
_entity_poly.type
_entity_poly.pdbx_seq_one_letter_code
_entity_poly.pdbx_strand_id
1 'polypeptide(L)'
;MSLFQYICFREEYQLDGFVVSDCGGVESILYDQKYTNTTEDTVAVALHAGTDLNCGSFYAKYSQEALDKRTIVEADIDRAVTRTYDVLVRLGYFDPPEMQPYRQIPPSVVDTPASRQFTLESAQQSMVLLKNLNKALPLDLNQLSNKKIALIGPTANATTLMQGNYFGKAPYLTSPLMGFQSIVQGMLCFRRI
;
A
#
# COMPACT_ATOMS: atom_id res chain seq x y z
N MET A 1 -6.22 -20.45 -11.28
CA MET A 1 -6.60 -19.57 -10.15
C MET A 1 -8.07 -19.71 -9.74
N SER A 2 -8.99 -20.05 -10.65
CA SER A 2 -10.44 -19.95 -10.43
C SER A 2 -11.02 -20.92 -9.40
N LEU A 3 -10.76 -22.19 -9.53
CA LEU A 3 -11.36 -23.21 -8.66
C LEU A 3 -10.76 -23.19 -7.25
N PHE A 4 -9.47 -22.97 -7.13
CA PHE A 4 -8.75 -22.95 -5.86
C PHE A 4 -9.16 -21.77 -4.96
N GLN A 5 -9.30 -20.55 -5.51
CA GLN A 5 -9.76 -19.39 -4.72
C GLN A 5 -11.19 -19.54 -4.24
N TYR A 6 -12.08 -20.00 -5.11
CA TYR A 6 -13.49 -20.19 -4.75
C TYR A 6 -13.63 -21.25 -3.66
N ILE A 7 -13.03 -22.42 -3.82
CA ILE A 7 -13.09 -23.53 -2.85
C ILE A 7 -12.40 -23.13 -1.55
N CYS A 8 -11.15 -22.63 -1.59
CA CYS A 8 -10.45 -22.27 -0.36
C CYS A 8 -11.15 -21.16 0.42
N PHE A 9 -11.45 -20.03 -0.20
CA PHE A 9 -11.96 -18.89 0.55
C PHE A 9 -13.44 -19.05 0.92
N ARG A 10 -14.26 -19.55 0.01
CA ARG A 10 -15.71 -19.59 0.21
C ARG A 10 -16.22 -20.86 0.87
N GLU A 11 -15.68 -22.00 0.47
CA GLU A 11 -16.17 -23.29 0.98
C GLU A 11 -15.36 -23.73 2.21
N GLU A 12 -14.05 -23.71 2.14
CA GLU A 12 -13.20 -24.21 3.24
C GLU A 12 -13.09 -23.19 4.38
N TYR A 13 -12.78 -21.93 4.09
CA TYR A 13 -12.67 -20.87 5.11
C TYR A 13 -13.96 -20.10 5.35
N GLN A 14 -15.04 -20.40 4.64
CA GLN A 14 -16.36 -19.79 4.81
C GLN A 14 -16.31 -18.26 4.80
N LEU A 15 -15.53 -17.67 3.88
CA LEU A 15 -15.41 -16.22 3.76
C LEU A 15 -16.77 -15.58 3.51
N ASP A 16 -17.29 -14.87 4.49
CA ASP A 16 -18.49 -14.05 4.42
C ASP A 16 -18.10 -12.59 4.13
N GLY A 17 -17.77 -12.33 2.88
CA GLY A 17 -17.31 -11.03 2.41
C GLY A 17 -17.05 -11.02 0.91
N PHE A 18 -16.44 -9.96 0.41
CA PHE A 18 -16.04 -9.86 -0.98
C PHE A 18 -14.52 -10.06 -1.17
N VAL A 19 -14.14 -10.44 -2.38
CA VAL A 19 -12.74 -10.57 -2.80
C VAL A 19 -12.42 -9.43 -3.75
N VAL A 20 -11.42 -8.62 -3.41
CA VAL A 20 -10.87 -7.58 -4.28
C VAL A 20 -9.57 -8.06 -4.91
N SER A 21 -9.36 -7.74 -6.20
CA SER A 21 -8.07 -8.01 -6.85
C SER A 21 -6.97 -7.09 -6.32
N ASP A 22 -5.71 -7.49 -6.45
CA ASP A 22 -4.63 -6.52 -6.43
C ASP A 22 -4.80 -5.49 -7.57
N CYS A 23 -4.24 -4.29 -7.40
CA CYS A 23 -4.36 -3.24 -8.39
C CYS A 23 -3.63 -3.64 -9.69
N GLY A 24 -4.36 -3.65 -10.82
CA GLY A 24 -3.87 -4.19 -12.08
C GLY A 24 -3.89 -5.72 -12.18
N GLY A 25 -4.32 -6.43 -11.13
CA GLY A 25 -4.27 -7.89 -11.10
C GLY A 25 -5.16 -8.58 -12.14
N VAL A 26 -6.32 -8.01 -12.45
CA VAL A 26 -7.20 -8.55 -13.49
C VAL A 26 -6.62 -8.31 -14.89
N GLU A 27 -6.08 -7.13 -15.14
CA GLU A 27 -5.38 -6.79 -16.40
C GLU A 27 -4.19 -7.71 -16.66
N SER A 28 -3.47 -8.06 -15.60
CA SER A 28 -2.29 -8.93 -15.68
C SER A 28 -2.62 -10.34 -16.18
N ILE A 29 -3.83 -10.85 -15.95
CA ILE A 29 -4.29 -12.14 -16.47
C ILE A 29 -4.16 -12.20 -18.01
N LEU A 30 -4.51 -11.08 -18.68
CA LEU A 30 -4.44 -10.95 -20.13
C LEU A 30 -3.06 -10.54 -20.61
N TYR A 31 -2.54 -9.42 -20.07
CA TYR A 31 -1.38 -8.75 -20.68
C TYR A 31 -0.04 -9.34 -20.27
N ASP A 32 0.10 -9.76 -19.00
CA ASP A 32 1.36 -10.27 -18.47
C ASP A 32 1.40 -11.79 -18.47
N GLN A 33 0.36 -12.44 -17.91
CA GLN A 33 0.30 -13.88 -17.76
C GLN A 33 -0.18 -14.58 -19.06
N LYS A 34 -0.85 -13.85 -19.95
CA LYS A 34 -1.40 -14.37 -21.21
C LYS A 34 -2.23 -15.65 -21.03
N TYR A 35 -2.94 -15.69 -19.89
CA TYR A 35 -3.80 -16.83 -19.55
C TYR A 35 -5.10 -16.83 -20.36
N THR A 36 -5.61 -15.65 -20.70
CA THR A 36 -6.75 -15.42 -21.58
C THR A 36 -6.28 -14.72 -22.86
N ASN A 37 -7.11 -14.76 -23.91
CA ASN A 37 -6.77 -14.15 -25.19
C ASN A 37 -7.59 -12.89 -25.48
N THR A 38 -8.68 -12.67 -24.73
CA THR A 38 -9.59 -11.55 -24.94
C THR A 38 -9.93 -10.86 -23.62
N THR A 39 -10.41 -9.63 -23.71
CA THR A 39 -10.82 -8.84 -22.53
C THR A 39 -12.05 -9.42 -21.85
N GLU A 40 -13.04 -9.87 -22.64
CA GLU A 40 -14.27 -10.48 -22.13
C GLU A 40 -14.03 -11.81 -21.44
N ASP A 41 -13.14 -12.66 -21.98
CA ASP A 41 -12.74 -13.91 -21.32
C ASP A 41 -12.02 -13.63 -19.99
N THR A 42 -11.24 -12.56 -19.95
CA THR A 42 -10.54 -12.13 -18.73
C THR A 42 -11.52 -11.71 -17.65
N VAL A 43 -12.55 -10.92 -18.01
CA VAL A 43 -13.63 -10.55 -17.10
C VAL A 43 -14.33 -11.80 -16.57
N ALA A 44 -14.71 -12.72 -17.48
CA ALA A 44 -15.41 -13.95 -17.13
C ALA A 44 -14.59 -14.82 -16.17
N VAL A 45 -13.33 -15.08 -16.49
CA VAL A 45 -12.44 -15.89 -15.65
C VAL A 45 -12.28 -15.31 -14.27
N ALA A 46 -12.09 -13.99 -14.16
CA ALA A 46 -11.90 -13.34 -12.88
C ALA A 46 -13.19 -13.32 -12.01
N LEU A 47 -14.36 -12.98 -12.61
CA LEU A 47 -15.65 -13.00 -11.93
C LEU A 47 -16.07 -14.42 -11.49
N HIS A 48 -15.93 -15.41 -12.38
CA HIS A 48 -16.25 -16.81 -12.06
C HIS A 48 -15.29 -17.40 -11.02
N ALA A 49 -14.05 -16.88 -10.95
CA ALA A 49 -13.11 -17.22 -9.90
C ALA A 49 -13.48 -16.63 -8.52
N GLY A 50 -14.48 -15.75 -8.48
CA GLY A 50 -14.93 -15.11 -7.24
C GLY A 50 -14.26 -13.79 -6.90
N THR A 51 -13.59 -13.15 -7.87
CA THR A 51 -13.11 -11.77 -7.70
C THR A 51 -14.27 -10.81 -7.89
N ASP A 52 -14.80 -10.29 -6.79
CA ASP A 52 -16.02 -9.48 -6.79
C ASP A 52 -15.74 -8.01 -7.15
N LEU A 53 -14.55 -7.49 -6.81
CA LEU A 53 -14.15 -6.12 -7.05
C LEU A 53 -12.78 -6.04 -7.72
N ASN A 54 -12.68 -5.29 -8.79
CA ASN A 54 -11.40 -5.03 -9.48
C ASN A 54 -10.75 -3.74 -8.96
N CYS A 55 -9.54 -3.86 -8.42
CA CYS A 55 -8.71 -2.68 -8.20
C CYS A 55 -8.09 -2.25 -9.53
N GLY A 56 -8.71 -1.27 -10.17
CA GLY A 56 -8.43 -0.79 -11.51
C GLY A 56 -9.72 -0.51 -12.29
N SER A 57 -9.61 -0.39 -13.59
CA SER A 57 -10.73 -0.04 -14.46
C SER A 57 -11.18 -1.16 -15.42
N PHE A 58 -10.62 -2.37 -15.27
CA PHE A 58 -10.82 -3.43 -16.24
C PHE A 58 -12.29 -3.88 -16.32
N TYR A 59 -12.92 -4.16 -15.17
CA TYR A 59 -14.34 -4.51 -15.14
C TYR A 59 -15.21 -3.38 -15.68
N ALA A 60 -14.97 -2.13 -15.28
CA ALA A 60 -15.75 -0.99 -15.75
C ALA A 60 -15.67 -0.80 -17.28
N LYS A 61 -14.53 -1.17 -17.90
CA LYS A 61 -14.33 -1.01 -19.34
C LYS A 61 -14.93 -2.16 -20.17
N TYR A 62 -14.84 -3.39 -19.68
CA TYR A 62 -15.04 -4.57 -20.51
C TYR A 62 -16.19 -5.48 -20.08
N SER A 63 -16.85 -5.21 -18.92
CA SER A 63 -17.99 -6.05 -18.48
C SER A 63 -19.19 -5.95 -19.43
N GLN A 64 -19.43 -4.79 -20.04
CA GLN A 64 -20.52 -4.65 -21.01
C GLN A 64 -20.26 -5.55 -22.25
N GLU A 65 -19.05 -5.55 -22.77
CA GLU A 65 -18.68 -6.41 -23.88
C GLU A 65 -18.80 -7.90 -23.51
N ALA A 66 -18.41 -8.26 -22.31
CA ALA A 66 -18.54 -9.63 -21.79
C ALA A 66 -20.01 -10.07 -21.69
N LEU A 67 -20.92 -9.18 -21.28
CA LEU A 67 -22.39 -9.43 -21.30
C LEU A 67 -22.91 -9.59 -22.74
N ASP A 68 -22.55 -8.71 -23.66
CA ASP A 68 -22.99 -8.73 -25.04
C ASP A 68 -22.57 -10.03 -25.75
N LYS A 69 -21.36 -10.50 -25.46
CA LYS A 69 -20.82 -11.77 -25.95
C LYS A 69 -21.26 -12.99 -25.13
N ARG A 70 -22.00 -12.79 -24.07
CA ARG A 70 -22.51 -13.83 -23.17
C ARG A 70 -21.41 -14.69 -22.52
N THR A 71 -20.21 -14.14 -22.32
CA THR A 71 -19.16 -14.80 -21.52
C THR A 71 -19.44 -14.69 -20.04
N ILE A 72 -20.22 -13.68 -19.62
CA ILE A 72 -20.84 -13.54 -18.30
C ILE A 72 -22.35 -13.28 -18.47
N VAL A 73 -23.08 -13.43 -17.37
CA VAL A 73 -24.50 -13.07 -17.28
C VAL A 73 -24.71 -12.04 -16.15
N GLU A 74 -25.85 -11.35 -16.17
CA GLU A 74 -26.18 -10.33 -15.17
C GLU A 74 -26.06 -10.88 -13.72
N ALA A 75 -26.48 -12.12 -13.51
CA ALA A 75 -26.37 -12.78 -12.19
C ALA A 75 -24.90 -12.89 -11.67
N ASP A 76 -23.90 -12.89 -12.53
CA ASP A 76 -22.49 -12.89 -12.10
C ASP A 76 -22.11 -11.52 -11.51
N ILE A 77 -22.59 -10.45 -12.14
CA ILE A 77 -22.42 -9.07 -11.65
C ILE A 77 -23.21 -8.87 -10.36
N ASP A 78 -24.48 -9.28 -10.33
CA ASP A 78 -25.35 -9.16 -9.15
C ASP A 78 -24.73 -9.84 -7.92
N ARG A 79 -24.17 -11.03 -8.12
CA ARG A 79 -23.46 -11.74 -7.06
C ARG A 79 -22.28 -10.97 -6.51
N ALA A 80 -21.44 -10.40 -7.38
CA ALA A 80 -20.27 -9.63 -7.01
C ALA A 80 -20.65 -8.32 -6.29
N VAL A 81 -21.63 -7.61 -6.84
CA VAL A 81 -22.18 -6.38 -6.27
C VAL A 81 -22.82 -6.65 -4.90
N THR A 82 -23.63 -7.68 -4.80
CA THR A 82 -24.31 -8.05 -3.53
C THR A 82 -23.29 -8.30 -2.43
N ARG A 83 -22.25 -9.09 -2.68
CA ARG A 83 -21.20 -9.35 -1.69
C ARG A 83 -20.46 -8.10 -1.26
N THR A 84 -20.17 -7.20 -2.21
CA THR A 84 -19.46 -5.94 -1.94
C THR A 84 -20.34 -5.03 -1.08
N TYR A 85 -21.60 -4.82 -1.48
CA TYR A 85 -22.50 -3.93 -0.75
C TYR A 85 -22.95 -4.50 0.59
N ASP A 86 -23.08 -5.82 0.74
CA ASP A 86 -23.38 -6.44 2.03
C ASP A 86 -22.33 -6.05 3.09
N VAL A 87 -21.05 -6.10 2.75
CA VAL A 87 -19.99 -5.66 3.66
C VAL A 87 -20.09 -4.15 3.95
N LEU A 88 -20.37 -3.32 2.95
CA LEU A 88 -20.50 -1.87 3.15
C LEU A 88 -21.69 -1.53 4.06
N VAL A 89 -22.81 -2.25 3.90
CA VAL A 89 -24.01 -2.11 4.78
C VAL A 89 -23.67 -2.54 6.21
N ARG A 90 -23.03 -3.68 6.39
CA ARG A 90 -22.63 -4.17 7.72
C ARG A 90 -21.62 -3.25 8.41
N LEU A 91 -20.78 -2.55 7.66
CA LEU A 91 -19.85 -1.53 8.17
C LEU A 91 -20.54 -0.20 8.50
N GLY A 92 -21.83 -0.05 8.23
CA GLY A 92 -22.57 1.20 8.43
C GLY A 92 -22.15 2.31 7.45
N TYR A 93 -21.61 1.96 6.28
CA TYR A 93 -21.12 2.95 5.32
C TYR A 93 -22.20 3.95 4.88
N PHE A 94 -23.46 3.50 4.84
CA PHE A 94 -24.62 4.30 4.44
C PHE A 94 -25.36 4.92 5.63
N ASP A 95 -24.93 4.64 6.86
CA ASP A 95 -25.53 5.24 8.05
C ASP A 95 -25.16 6.72 8.18
N PRO A 96 -25.97 7.53 8.85
CA PRO A 96 -25.69 8.95 9.09
C PRO A 96 -24.27 9.13 9.69
N PRO A 97 -23.42 10.03 9.14
CA PRO A 97 -22.06 10.20 9.60
C PRO A 97 -21.93 10.50 11.09
N GLU A 98 -22.90 11.23 11.67
CA GLU A 98 -22.94 11.59 13.08
C GLU A 98 -23.11 10.40 14.01
N MET A 99 -23.65 9.29 13.51
CA MET A 99 -23.80 8.03 14.27
C MET A 99 -22.54 7.15 14.21
N GLN A 100 -21.57 7.50 13.40
CA GLN A 100 -20.38 6.68 13.15
C GLN A 100 -19.18 7.23 13.95
N PRO A 101 -18.74 6.57 15.03
CA PRO A 101 -17.71 7.10 15.91
C PRO A 101 -16.37 7.32 15.20
N TYR A 102 -16.01 6.46 14.25
CA TYR A 102 -14.75 6.61 13.51
C TYR A 102 -14.75 7.78 12.52
N ARG A 103 -15.92 8.23 12.06
CA ARG A 103 -16.05 9.43 11.23
C ARG A 103 -15.95 10.74 12.03
N GLN A 104 -15.98 10.65 13.37
CA GLN A 104 -15.81 11.79 14.25
C GLN A 104 -14.33 12.04 14.60
N ILE A 105 -13.41 11.18 14.15
CA ILE A 105 -11.99 11.36 14.38
C ILE A 105 -11.48 12.57 13.60
N PRO A 106 -11.02 13.64 14.27
CA PRO A 106 -10.61 14.85 13.58
C PRO A 106 -9.22 14.69 12.93
N PRO A 107 -8.89 15.44 11.87
CA PRO A 107 -7.56 15.42 11.26
C PRO A 107 -6.42 15.77 12.23
N SER A 108 -6.70 16.44 13.35
CA SER A 108 -5.71 16.82 14.37
C SER A 108 -5.07 15.62 15.09
N VAL A 109 -5.66 14.40 14.98
CA VAL A 109 -5.02 13.20 15.52
C VAL A 109 -3.87 12.68 14.63
N VAL A 110 -3.81 13.16 13.39
CA VAL A 110 -2.71 12.87 12.48
C VAL A 110 -1.51 13.74 12.85
N ASP A 111 -0.32 13.15 12.93
CA ASP A 111 0.93 13.88 13.21
C ASP A 111 0.97 14.58 14.59
N THR A 112 0.48 13.90 15.62
CA THR A 112 0.64 14.37 17.00
C THR A 112 2.10 14.21 17.48
N PRO A 113 2.54 14.93 18.56
CA PRO A 113 3.84 14.70 19.17
C PRO A 113 4.07 13.23 19.55
N ALA A 114 3.04 12.53 20.03
CA ALA A 114 3.11 11.11 20.36
C ALA A 114 3.31 10.25 19.10
N SER A 115 2.62 10.55 18.01
CA SER A 115 2.80 9.84 16.72
C SER A 115 4.21 10.03 16.17
N ARG A 116 4.78 11.23 16.30
CA ARG A 116 6.16 11.52 15.86
C ARG A 116 7.18 10.75 16.68
N GLN A 117 7.00 10.70 18.01
CA GLN A 117 7.86 9.92 18.90
C GLN A 117 7.77 8.42 18.57
N PHE A 118 6.57 7.91 18.38
CA PHE A 118 6.35 6.51 17.98
C PHE A 118 6.99 6.18 16.61
N THR A 119 6.90 7.10 15.65
CA THR A 119 7.54 6.94 14.34
C THR A 119 9.06 6.89 14.46
N LEU A 120 9.65 7.75 15.28
CA LEU A 120 11.10 7.73 15.56
C LEU A 120 11.53 6.40 16.19
N GLU A 121 10.82 5.96 17.21
CA GLU A 121 11.09 4.69 17.88
C GLU A 121 10.97 3.50 16.92
N SER A 122 9.93 3.47 16.11
CA SER A 122 9.73 2.44 15.08
C SER A 122 10.88 2.40 14.08
N ALA A 123 11.34 3.57 13.62
CA ALA A 123 12.48 3.67 12.72
C ALA A 123 13.77 3.17 13.38
N GLN A 124 14.01 3.50 14.64
CA GLN A 124 15.18 3.02 15.39
C GLN A 124 15.15 1.50 15.58
N GLN A 125 13.99 0.94 15.91
CA GLN A 125 13.83 -0.51 16.13
C GLN A 125 13.84 -1.33 14.83
N SER A 126 13.55 -0.70 13.69
CA SER A 126 13.56 -1.38 12.39
C SER A 126 14.97 -1.64 11.84
N MET A 127 15.99 -0.96 12.37
CA MET A 127 17.37 -1.10 11.90
C MET A 127 18.06 -2.31 12.52
N VAL A 128 18.63 -3.16 11.67
CA VAL A 128 19.38 -4.36 12.09
C VAL A 128 20.88 -4.14 11.89
N LEU A 129 21.65 -4.23 12.97
CA LEU A 129 23.10 -4.10 12.93
C LEU A 129 23.74 -5.45 12.55
N LEU A 130 24.01 -5.66 11.27
CA LEU A 130 24.57 -6.91 10.76
C LEU A 130 26.06 -7.08 11.07
N LYS A 131 26.81 -5.97 11.16
CA LYS A 131 28.26 -5.99 11.37
C LYS A 131 28.71 -4.70 12.05
N ASN A 132 29.51 -4.82 13.11
CA ASN A 132 30.09 -3.69 13.84
C ASN A 132 31.53 -4.01 14.28
N LEU A 133 32.44 -4.00 13.32
CA LEU A 133 33.88 -4.23 13.60
C LEU A 133 34.45 -3.04 14.38
N ASN A 134 35.30 -3.36 15.35
CA ASN A 134 35.99 -2.38 16.20
C ASN A 134 35.01 -1.43 16.93
N LYS A 135 33.76 -1.83 17.14
CA LYS A 135 32.73 -0.99 17.79
C LYS A 135 32.61 0.40 17.15
N ALA A 136 32.62 0.45 15.79
CA ALA A 136 32.50 1.69 15.04
C ALA A 136 31.16 2.42 15.29
N LEU A 137 30.12 1.68 15.68
CA LEU A 137 28.81 2.21 16.08
C LEU A 137 28.53 1.88 17.56
N PRO A 138 27.81 2.75 18.27
CA PRO A 138 27.29 4.05 17.86
C PRO A 138 28.41 5.07 17.61
N LEU A 139 28.13 6.04 16.73
CA LEU A 139 29.05 7.15 16.49
C LEU A 139 29.18 8.04 17.73
N ASP A 140 30.40 8.32 18.16
CA ASP A 140 30.65 9.26 19.25
C ASP A 140 30.65 10.70 18.68
N LEU A 141 29.60 11.44 18.98
CA LEU A 141 29.42 12.81 18.48
C LEU A 141 30.53 13.78 18.93
N ASN A 142 31.12 13.55 20.13
CA ASN A 142 32.22 14.38 20.60
C ASN A 142 33.49 14.18 19.76
N GLN A 143 33.71 12.97 19.27
CA GLN A 143 34.83 12.68 18.37
C GLN A 143 34.59 13.16 16.93
N LEU A 144 33.35 13.43 16.56
CA LEU A 144 32.95 13.88 15.24
C LEU A 144 32.96 15.42 15.09
N SER A 145 32.99 16.17 16.19
CA SER A 145 32.84 17.64 16.19
C SER A 145 33.81 18.38 15.26
N ASN A 146 35.01 17.83 15.03
CA ASN A 146 36.01 18.41 14.15
C ASN A 146 36.34 17.55 12.92
N LYS A 147 35.52 16.57 12.60
CA LYS A 147 35.74 15.68 11.45
C LYS A 147 34.81 16.00 10.29
N LYS A 148 35.28 15.70 9.10
CA LYS A 148 34.46 15.76 7.89
C LYS A 148 33.71 14.46 7.73
N ILE A 149 32.39 14.54 7.58
CA ILE A 149 31.53 13.40 7.29
C ILE A 149 31.12 13.49 5.82
N ALA A 150 31.36 12.43 5.06
CA ALA A 150 30.90 12.31 3.68
C ALA A 150 29.62 11.51 3.62
N LEU A 151 28.54 12.11 3.17
CA LEU A 151 27.27 11.45 2.90
C LEU A 151 27.13 11.29 1.38
N ILE A 152 27.21 10.05 0.92
CA ILE A 152 27.31 9.71 -0.50
C ILE A 152 26.21 8.76 -0.89
N GLY A 153 25.51 9.04 -1.98
CA GLY A 153 24.51 8.15 -2.57
C GLY A 153 23.27 8.91 -3.09
N PRO A 154 22.46 8.26 -3.91
CA PRO A 154 21.30 8.90 -4.56
C PRO A 154 20.24 9.36 -3.57
N THR A 155 20.11 8.68 -2.42
CA THR A 155 19.13 8.99 -1.38
C THR A 155 19.66 9.92 -0.28
N ALA A 156 20.95 10.27 -0.32
CA ALA A 156 21.59 11.07 0.74
C ALA A 156 20.86 12.40 1.05
N ASN A 157 20.29 13.05 0.03
CA ASN A 157 19.44 14.23 0.18
C ASN A 157 18.07 14.03 -0.50
N ALA A 158 17.54 12.82 -0.52
CA ALA A 158 16.21 12.56 -1.04
C ALA A 158 15.17 12.75 0.05
N THR A 159 14.02 13.27 -0.33
CA THR A 159 12.86 13.47 0.53
C THR A 159 11.66 12.69 -0.03
N THR A 160 11.10 13.14 -1.14
CA THR A 160 9.92 12.52 -1.76
C THR A 160 10.16 11.05 -2.12
N LEU A 161 11.31 10.71 -2.67
CA LEU A 161 11.67 9.33 -3.03
C LEU A 161 11.67 8.39 -1.81
N MET A 162 12.05 8.88 -0.64
CA MET A 162 12.12 8.08 0.59
C MET A 162 10.75 7.77 1.20
N GLN A 163 9.69 8.41 0.76
CA GLN A 163 8.33 8.07 1.19
C GLN A 163 7.86 6.73 0.59
N GLY A 164 8.51 6.26 -0.47
CA GLY A 164 8.12 5.04 -1.18
C GLY A 164 6.83 5.22 -1.96
N ASN A 165 5.88 4.32 -1.73
CA ASN A 165 4.57 4.31 -2.35
C ASN A 165 3.47 4.32 -1.27
N TYR A 166 2.24 4.66 -1.62
CA TYR A 166 1.07 4.68 -0.71
C TYR A 166 1.24 5.59 0.53
N PHE A 167 1.91 6.72 0.37
CA PHE A 167 2.09 7.68 1.45
C PHE A 167 0.99 8.75 1.46
N GLY A 168 0.64 9.22 2.66
CA GLY A 168 -0.16 10.44 2.84
C GLY A 168 0.68 11.71 2.68
N LYS A 169 0.03 12.88 2.58
CA LYS A 169 0.75 14.16 2.52
C LYS A 169 1.43 14.43 3.86
N ALA A 170 2.75 14.30 3.88
CA ALA A 170 3.54 14.61 5.06
C ALA A 170 3.58 16.14 5.31
N PRO A 171 3.47 16.61 6.57
CA PRO A 171 3.57 18.02 6.91
C PRO A 171 4.98 18.57 6.65
N TYR A 172 6.01 17.74 6.77
CA TYR A 172 7.39 18.03 6.40
C TYR A 172 8.12 16.73 6.04
N LEU A 173 9.22 16.87 5.33
CA LEU A 173 10.06 15.75 4.92
C LEU A 173 11.51 16.01 5.39
N THR A 174 12.13 14.99 5.97
CA THR A 174 13.51 15.05 6.42
C THR A 174 14.36 14.07 5.60
N SER A 175 15.40 14.60 4.94
CA SER A 175 16.40 13.75 4.28
C SER A 175 17.46 13.25 5.26
N PRO A 176 18.21 12.18 4.95
CA PRO A 176 19.37 11.77 5.73
C PRO A 176 20.37 12.92 5.97
N LEU A 177 20.61 13.76 4.95
CA LEU A 177 21.46 14.94 5.07
C LEU A 177 20.94 15.91 6.13
N MET A 178 19.64 16.23 6.11
CA MET A 178 19.03 17.12 7.11
C MET A 178 19.10 16.51 8.52
N GLY A 179 18.88 15.20 8.64
CA GLY A 179 19.03 14.48 9.90
C GLY A 179 20.46 14.56 10.46
N PHE A 180 21.46 14.34 9.64
CA PHE A 180 22.86 14.51 10.05
C PHE A 180 23.18 15.97 10.43
N GLN A 181 22.72 16.94 9.63
CA GLN A 181 22.93 18.37 9.91
C GLN A 181 22.35 18.84 11.25
N SER A 182 21.25 18.23 11.68
CA SER A 182 20.61 18.55 12.96
C SER A 182 21.39 18.06 14.19
N ILE A 183 22.28 17.07 14.01
CA ILE A 183 22.97 16.40 15.11
C ILE A 183 24.46 16.77 15.13
N VAL A 184 25.08 16.87 13.94
CA VAL A 184 26.53 17.03 13.81
C VAL A 184 26.88 18.50 13.60
N GLN A 185 27.63 19.08 14.54
CA GLN A 185 28.15 20.47 14.44
C GLN A 185 29.42 20.58 13.57
N GLY A 186 29.65 19.63 12.65
CA GLY A 186 30.84 19.55 11.82
C GLY A 186 30.58 19.84 10.34
N MET A 187 31.65 19.81 9.54
CA MET A 187 31.54 20.00 8.10
C MET A 187 30.99 18.73 7.43
N LEU A 188 29.77 18.80 6.94
CA LEU A 188 29.15 17.77 6.11
C LEU A 188 29.49 18.01 4.64
N CYS A 189 30.10 17.03 3.99
CA CYS A 189 30.27 16.99 2.55
C CYS A 189 29.18 16.07 1.97
N PHE A 190 28.32 16.62 1.13
CA PHE A 190 27.30 15.87 0.39
C PHE A 190 27.71 15.74 -1.07
N ARG A 191 27.59 14.54 -1.63
CA ARG A 191 27.74 14.30 -3.07
C ARG A 191 26.65 13.35 -3.54
N ARG A 192 25.84 13.83 -4.47
CA ARG A 192 24.94 13.00 -5.25
C ARG A 192 25.75 12.33 -6.37
N ILE A 193 25.74 11.01 -6.40
CA ILE A 193 26.31 10.22 -7.49
C ILE A 193 25.17 9.78 -8.39
#